data_b35d968f8d9a568cb7891a8cc064ffa9
#
_entry.id   b35d968f8d9a568cb7891a8cc064ffa9
#
_cell.length_a   1.000
_cell.length_b   1.000
_cell.length_c   1.000
_cell.angle_alpha   90.00
_cell.angle_beta   90.00
_cell.angle_gamma   90.00
#
_symmetry.space_group_name_H-M   'P 1'
#
loop_
_entity.id
_entity.type
_entity.pdbx_description
1 polymer ?
#
loop_
_entity_poly.entity_id
_entity_poly.type
_entity_poly.pdbx_seq_one_letter_code
_entity_poly.pdbx_strand_id
1 'polypeptide(L)'
;QYYQTTSMVIKAKVNFSNLCDQAMPGVQSVLCDNKDNHKLTDFVEHYKHSENILKMSETRFKSNYSKWAQKKGYRNCEQTAERIYAAVQNGIPVLPNSLSTTIVMTEAVRVLHEIELSRKAILTQMQELAKTLPEYQLVLDMSCIGETLAPRLIAEIGDIRKYHNKHQYN
;
A
#
# COMPACT_ATOMS: atom_id res chain seq x y z
N GLN A 1 5.62 16.30 10.07
CA GLN A 1 5.10 16.12 8.70
C GLN A 1 5.11 14.65 8.26
N TYR A 2 6.21 13.89 8.43
CA TYR A 2 6.31 12.46 8.09
C TYR A 2 5.24 11.59 8.78
N TYR A 3 5.04 11.76 10.09
CA TYR A 3 4.03 11.02 10.85
C TYR A 3 2.60 11.36 10.41
N GLN A 4 2.36 12.63 10.09
CA GLN A 4 1.08 13.05 9.56
C GLN A 4 0.79 12.37 8.22
N THR A 5 1.75 12.36 7.30
CA THR A 5 1.61 11.68 6.01
C THR A 5 1.45 10.16 6.19
N THR A 6 2.16 9.55 7.16
CA THR A 6 2.00 8.13 7.50
C THR A 6 0.57 7.84 7.99
N SER A 7 0.01 8.69 8.84
CA SER A 7 -1.39 8.57 9.28
C SER A 7 -2.37 8.67 8.10
N MET A 8 -2.11 9.55 7.14
CA MET A 8 -2.92 9.66 5.92
C MET A 8 -2.84 8.40 5.07
N VAL A 9 -1.65 7.79 4.90
CA VAL A 9 -1.50 6.50 4.21
C VAL A 9 -2.33 5.41 4.88
N ILE A 10 -2.30 5.31 6.21
CA ILE A 10 -3.09 4.32 6.95
C ILE A 10 -4.58 4.52 6.69
N LYS A 11 -5.08 5.75 6.79
CA LYS A 11 -6.49 6.08 6.52
C LYS A 11 -6.89 5.75 5.08
N ALA A 12 -6.04 6.08 4.10
CA ALA A 12 -6.29 5.77 2.70
C ALA A 12 -6.32 4.25 2.44
N LYS A 13 -5.43 3.47 3.08
CA LYS A 13 -5.44 2.01 3.02
C LYS A 13 -6.71 1.40 3.60
N VAL A 14 -7.15 1.87 4.75
CA VAL A 14 -8.39 1.41 5.37
C VAL A 14 -9.60 1.73 4.49
N ASN A 15 -9.67 2.95 3.94
CA ASN A 15 -10.75 3.33 3.02
C ASN A 15 -10.76 2.46 1.76
N PHE A 16 -9.60 2.27 1.12
CA PHE A 16 -9.46 1.40 -0.05
C PHE A 16 -9.86 -0.05 0.27
N SER A 17 -9.40 -0.58 1.42
CA SER A 17 -9.75 -1.93 1.88
C SER A 17 -11.26 -2.11 2.03
N ASN A 18 -11.94 -1.17 2.68
CA ASN A 18 -13.38 -1.20 2.87
C ASN A 18 -14.13 -1.15 1.54
N LEU A 19 -13.71 -0.28 0.62
CA LEU A 19 -14.30 -0.19 -0.72
C LEU A 19 -14.07 -1.47 -1.54
N CYS A 20 -12.86 -2.03 -1.43
CA CYS A 20 -12.53 -3.30 -2.09
C CYS A 20 -13.43 -4.44 -1.61
N ASP A 21 -13.65 -4.57 -0.30
CA ASP A 21 -14.52 -5.60 0.26
C ASP A 21 -15.99 -5.41 -0.12
N GLN A 22 -16.43 -4.16 -0.31
CA GLN A 22 -17.80 -3.86 -0.74
C GLN A 22 -18.05 -4.11 -2.22
N ALA A 23 -17.04 -3.90 -3.08
CA ALA A 23 -17.17 -4.06 -4.54
C ALA A 23 -16.69 -5.43 -5.04
N MET A 24 -15.71 -6.03 -4.34
CA MET A 24 -15.01 -7.26 -4.72
C MET A 24 -14.74 -8.14 -3.49
N PRO A 25 -15.79 -8.63 -2.79
CA PRO A 25 -15.64 -9.36 -1.53
C PRO A 25 -14.73 -10.58 -1.71
N GLY A 26 -13.85 -10.78 -0.73
CA GLY A 26 -12.92 -11.90 -0.66
C GLY A 26 -11.67 -11.80 -1.56
N VAL A 27 -11.61 -10.87 -2.51
CA VAL A 27 -10.43 -10.71 -3.40
C VAL A 27 -9.21 -10.28 -2.61
N GLN A 28 -9.38 -9.39 -1.65
CA GLN A 28 -8.29 -8.88 -0.81
C GLN A 28 -7.60 -10.01 -0.03
N SER A 29 -8.33 -10.98 0.50
CA SER A 29 -7.75 -12.12 1.23
C SER A 29 -6.87 -13.00 0.36
N VAL A 30 -7.12 -13.04 -0.95
CA VAL A 30 -6.34 -13.81 -1.91
C VAL A 30 -5.09 -13.07 -2.38
N LEU A 31 -5.14 -11.75 -2.51
CA LEU A 31 -4.06 -10.93 -3.09
C LEU A 31 -3.17 -10.23 -2.06
N CYS A 32 -3.56 -10.18 -0.77
CA CYS A 32 -2.81 -9.49 0.29
C CYS A 32 -1.60 -10.23 0.86
N ASP A 33 -1.22 -11.37 0.33
CA ASP A 33 -0.12 -12.19 0.88
C ASP A 33 1.30 -11.59 0.73
N ASN A 34 1.48 -10.41 0.14
CA ASN A 34 2.80 -9.84 -0.11
C ASN A 34 2.94 -8.38 0.36
N LYS A 35 4.01 -8.08 1.10
CA LYS A 35 4.27 -6.79 1.76
C LYS A 35 4.52 -5.58 0.83
N ASP A 36 4.80 -5.78 -0.44
CA ASP A 36 5.14 -4.70 -1.40
C ASP A 36 4.05 -4.51 -2.48
N ASN A 37 2.78 -4.60 -2.11
CA ASN A 37 1.76 -4.96 -3.07
C ASN A 37 0.98 -3.79 -3.66
N HIS A 38 1.44 -3.33 -4.78
CA HIS A 38 0.58 -2.68 -5.78
C HIS A 38 -0.29 -3.69 -6.56
N LYS A 39 -0.15 -5.01 -6.34
CA LYS A 39 -0.88 -6.04 -7.08
C LYS A 39 -2.38 -5.99 -6.84
N LEU A 40 -2.81 -5.77 -5.59
CA LEU A 40 -4.22 -5.62 -5.27
C LEU A 40 -4.79 -4.32 -5.86
N THR A 41 -4.11 -3.19 -5.68
CA THR A 41 -4.55 -1.90 -6.22
C THR A 41 -4.62 -1.92 -7.74
N ASP A 42 -3.60 -2.46 -8.41
CA ASP A 42 -3.57 -2.65 -9.86
C ASP A 42 -4.66 -3.60 -10.36
N PHE A 43 -4.95 -4.66 -9.60
CA PHE A 43 -6.01 -5.59 -9.91
C PHE A 43 -7.39 -4.94 -9.83
N VAL A 44 -7.63 -4.19 -8.75
CA VAL A 44 -8.89 -3.45 -8.54
C VAL A 44 -9.06 -2.37 -9.60
N GLU A 45 -7.99 -1.66 -9.96
CA GLU A 45 -8.02 -0.67 -11.04
C GLU A 45 -8.36 -1.29 -12.39
N HIS A 46 -7.91 -2.52 -12.65
CA HIS A 46 -8.14 -3.20 -13.92
C HIS A 46 -9.56 -3.77 -14.03
N TYR A 47 -10.02 -4.49 -12.99
CA TYR A 47 -11.30 -5.21 -13.02
C TYR A 47 -12.46 -4.40 -12.45
N LYS A 48 -12.19 -3.46 -11.53
CA LYS A 48 -13.10 -2.48 -10.94
C LYS A 48 -14.25 -3.03 -10.10
N HIS A 49 -14.84 -4.18 -10.46
CA HIS A 49 -15.98 -4.77 -9.78
C HIS A 49 -16.03 -6.28 -9.99
N SER A 50 -16.54 -7.04 -8.99
CA SER A 50 -16.69 -8.49 -9.06
C SER A 50 -17.53 -8.96 -10.23
N GLU A 51 -18.63 -8.28 -10.57
CA GLU A 51 -19.47 -8.63 -11.70
C GLU A 51 -18.73 -8.57 -13.04
N ASN A 52 -17.74 -7.69 -13.19
CA ASN A 52 -16.95 -7.64 -14.43
C ASN A 52 -16.09 -8.90 -14.61
N ILE A 53 -15.70 -9.53 -13.52
CA ILE A 53 -15.03 -10.83 -13.52
C ILE A 53 -16.02 -11.94 -13.88
N LEU A 54 -17.22 -11.93 -13.25
CA LEU A 54 -18.25 -12.95 -13.45
C LEU A 54 -18.91 -12.90 -14.85
N LYS A 55 -18.77 -11.81 -15.60
CA LYS A 55 -19.15 -11.74 -17.03
C LYS A 55 -18.28 -12.65 -17.90
N MET A 56 -17.17 -13.15 -17.39
CA MET A 56 -16.27 -14.07 -18.06
C MET A 56 -16.42 -15.47 -17.48
N SER A 57 -16.25 -16.51 -18.32
CA SER A 57 -16.08 -17.85 -17.80
C SER A 57 -14.76 -17.96 -17.00
N GLU A 58 -14.68 -18.90 -16.07
CA GLU A 58 -13.48 -19.13 -15.26
C GLU A 58 -12.22 -19.31 -16.12
N THR A 59 -12.30 -20.14 -17.17
CA THR A 59 -11.19 -20.37 -18.10
C THR A 59 -10.73 -19.08 -18.77
N ARG A 60 -11.68 -18.24 -19.20
CA ARG A 60 -11.37 -16.94 -19.83
C ARG A 60 -10.76 -15.98 -18.82
N PHE A 61 -11.26 -15.96 -17.59
CA PHE A 61 -10.70 -15.13 -16.52
C PHE A 61 -9.26 -15.56 -16.20
N LYS A 62 -8.97 -16.87 -16.03
CA LYS A 62 -7.62 -17.40 -15.80
C LYS A 62 -6.64 -16.94 -16.88
N SER A 63 -7.02 -17.07 -18.15
CA SER A 63 -6.20 -16.62 -19.28
C SER A 63 -5.95 -15.09 -19.23
N ASN A 64 -6.97 -14.29 -18.97
CA ASN A 64 -6.86 -12.83 -18.88
C ASN A 64 -6.00 -12.40 -17.69
N TYR A 65 -6.20 -13.03 -16.52
CA TYR A 65 -5.40 -12.78 -15.32
C TYR A 65 -3.92 -13.09 -15.56
N SER A 66 -3.62 -14.24 -16.21
CA SER A 66 -2.25 -14.63 -16.55
C SER A 66 -1.56 -13.57 -17.44
N LYS A 67 -2.24 -13.14 -18.50
CA LYS A 67 -1.74 -12.08 -19.40
C LYS A 67 -1.54 -10.75 -18.68
N TRP A 68 -2.49 -10.36 -17.84
CA TRP A 68 -2.42 -9.14 -17.03
C TRP A 68 -1.25 -9.19 -16.04
N ALA A 69 -1.11 -10.30 -15.29
CA ALA A 69 -0.04 -10.49 -14.31
C ALA A 69 1.35 -10.46 -14.99
N GLN A 70 1.50 -11.12 -16.13
CA GLN A 70 2.73 -11.11 -16.92
C GLN A 70 3.07 -9.71 -17.43
N LYS A 71 2.08 -8.97 -17.96
CA LYS A 71 2.27 -7.60 -18.44
C LYS A 71 2.70 -6.63 -17.34
N LYS A 72 2.19 -6.82 -16.12
CA LYS A 72 2.52 -6.00 -14.93
C LYS A 72 3.78 -6.49 -14.20
N GLY A 73 4.41 -7.60 -14.63
CA GLY A 73 5.60 -8.18 -13.99
C GLY A 73 5.29 -8.93 -12.67
N TYR A 74 4.03 -9.26 -12.41
CA TYR A 74 3.65 -10.02 -11.23
C TYR A 74 3.88 -11.51 -11.43
N ARG A 75 4.27 -12.19 -10.34
CA ARG A 75 4.33 -13.66 -10.34
C ARG A 75 2.94 -14.21 -10.68
N ASN A 76 2.87 -14.95 -11.78
CA ASN A 76 1.65 -15.63 -12.18
C ASN A 76 1.55 -16.95 -11.43
N CYS A 77 0.37 -17.22 -10.86
CA CYS A 77 0.02 -18.50 -10.26
C CYS A 77 -1.44 -18.81 -10.65
N GLU A 78 -1.64 -19.92 -11.34
CA GLU A 78 -2.97 -20.34 -11.80
C GLU A 78 -3.93 -20.54 -10.61
N GLN A 79 -3.44 -21.12 -9.52
CA GLN A 79 -4.20 -21.28 -8.27
C GLN A 79 -4.69 -19.96 -7.70
N THR A 80 -3.92 -18.86 -7.87
CA THR A 80 -4.36 -17.52 -7.43
C THR A 80 -5.58 -17.06 -8.24
N ALA A 81 -5.57 -17.27 -9.56
CA ALA A 81 -6.71 -16.92 -10.41
C ALA A 81 -7.96 -17.75 -10.06
N GLU A 82 -7.80 -19.05 -9.78
CA GLU A 82 -8.88 -19.90 -9.31
C GLU A 82 -9.48 -19.39 -7.99
N ARG A 83 -8.63 -19.13 -7.02
CA ARG A 83 -9.06 -18.60 -5.71
C ARG A 83 -9.78 -17.26 -5.83
N ILE A 84 -9.31 -16.34 -6.70
CA ILE A 84 -9.98 -15.07 -6.96
C ILE A 84 -11.36 -15.33 -7.56
N TYR A 85 -11.46 -16.19 -8.59
CA TYR A 85 -12.72 -16.46 -9.24
C TYR A 85 -13.73 -17.09 -8.27
N ALA A 86 -13.30 -18.05 -7.46
CA ALA A 86 -14.12 -18.67 -6.42
C ALA A 86 -14.57 -17.66 -5.35
N ALA A 87 -13.65 -16.76 -4.91
CA ALA A 87 -14.00 -15.73 -3.95
C ALA A 87 -15.07 -14.76 -4.49
N VAL A 88 -14.92 -14.33 -5.74
CA VAL A 88 -15.89 -13.45 -6.42
C VAL A 88 -17.24 -14.16 -6.66
N GLN A 89 -17.23 -15.45 -6.97
CA GLN A 89 -18.43 -16.24 -7.19
C GLN A 89 -19.24 -16.44 -5.89
N ASN A 90 -18.55 -16.62 -4.77
CA ASN A 90 -19.16 -16.84 -3.46
C ASN A 90 -19.48 -15.54 -2.73
N GLY A 91 -18.87 -14.42 -3.13
CA GLY A 91 -19.05 -13.11 -2.51
C GLY A 91 -20.24 -12.37 -3.07
N ILE A 92 -20.92 -11.63 -2.20
CA ILE A 92 -22.03 -10.75 -2.59
C ILE A 92 -21.57 -9.31 -2.47
N PRO A 93 -21.36 -8.58 -3.59
CA PRO A 93 -20.98 -7.18 -3.53
C PRO A 93 -22.11 -6.33 -2.95
N VAL A 94 -21.75 -5.41 -2.06
CA VAL A 94 -22.66 -4.44 -1.45
C VAL A 94 -22.85 -3.24 -2.37
N LEU A 95 -21.77 -2.80 -3.02
CA LEU A 95 -21.81 -1.70 -3.99
C LEU A 95 -22.32 -2.22 -5.35
N PRO A 96 -23.19 -1.46 -6.03
CA PRO A 96 -23.63 -1.82 -7.37
C PRO A 96 -22.51 -1.62 -8.40
N ASN A 97 -22.51 -2.41 -9.47
CA ASN A 97 -21.62 -2.20 -10.62
C ASN A 97 -22.10 -0.99 -11.45
N SER A 98 -21.70 0.19 -11.03
CA SER A 98 -22.12 1.47 -11.62
C SER A 98 -20.91 2.34 -11.98
N LEU A 99 -21.15 3.39 -12.78
CA LEU A 99 -20.12 4.40 -13.08
C LEU A 99 -19.65 5.09 -11.80
N SER A 100 -20.57 5.38 -10.89
CA SER A 100 -20.25 5.98 -9.59
C SER A 100 -19.28 5.11 -8.78
N THR A 101 -19.55 3.83 -8.63
CA THR A 101 -18.66 2.87 -7.95
C THR A 101 -17.29 2.81 -8.63
N THR A 102 -17.27 2.78 -9.97
CA THR A 102 -16.03 2.79 -10.75
C THR A 102 -15.17 4.02 -10.46
N ILE A 103 -15.80 5.21 -10.42
CA ILE A 103 -15.11 6.47 -10.12
C ILE A 103 -14.54 6.44 -8.69
N VAL A 104 -15.36 6.06 -7.70
CA VAL A 104 -14.94 6.00 -6.29
C VAL A 104 -13.76 5.04 -6.11
N MET A 105 -13.80 3.85 -6.73
CA MET A 105 -12.71 2.86 -6.68
C MET A 105 -11.43 3.39 -7.31
N THR A 106 -11.53 4.00 -8.49
CA THR A 106 -10.37 4.58 -9.21
C THR A 106 -9.74 5.70 -8.40
N GLU A 107 -10.55 6.60 -7.82
CA GLU A 107 -10.06 7.69 -6.98
C GLU A 107 -9.43 7.19 -5.68
N ALA A 108 -9.97 6.15 -5.06
CA ALA A 108 -9.37 5.56 -3.86
C ALA A 108 -7.97 4.99 -4.13
N VAL A 109 -7.78 4.31 -5.26
CA VAL A 109 -6.45 3.83 -5.71
C VAL A 109 -5.52 5.00 -5.98
N ARG A 110 -5.96 6.02 -6.72
CA ARG A 110 -5.16 7.20 -7.05
C ARG A 110 -4.68 7.93 -5.80
N VAL A 111 -5.58 8.22 -4.88
CA VAL A 111 -5.27 8.89 -3.60
C VAL A 111 -4.27 8.08 -2.79
N LEU A 112 -4.45 6.76 -2.70
CA LEU A 112 -3.52 5.88 -1.98
C LEU A 112 -2.11 5.96 -2.58
N HIS A 113 -1.98 5.85 -3.89
CA HIS A 113 -0.67 5.92 -4.57
C HIS A 113 0.00 7.28 -4.37
N GLU A 114 -0.73 8.39 -4.52
CA GLU A 114 -0.17 9.74 -4.35
C GLU A 114 0.33 10.00 -2.93
N ILE A 115 -0.40 9.55 -1.91
CA ILE A 115 0.02 9.71 -0.52
C ILE A 115 1.23 8.81 -0.21
N GLU A 116 1.30 7.59 -0.75
CA GLU A 116 2.46 6.71 -0.61
C GLU A 116 3.71 7.30 -1.27
N LEU A 117 3.58 7.88 -2.47
CA LEU A 117 4.67 8.59 -3.15
C LEU A 117 5.14 9.80 -2.33
N SER A 118 4.22 10.60 -1.81
CA SER A 118 4.54 11.75 -0.95
C SER A 118 5.29 11.33 0.31
N ARG A 119 4.84 10.25 0.98
CA ARG A 119 5.51 9.70 2.16
C ARG A 119 6.94 9.22 1.83
N LYS A 120 7.10 8.54 0.69
CA LYS A 120 8.42 8.07 0.22
C LYS A 120 9.35 9.25 -0.08
N ALA A 121 8.86 10.28 -0.75
CA ALA A 121 9.63 11.49 -1.06
C ALA A 121 10.11 12.20 0.22
N ILE A 122 9.22 12.36 1.21
CA ILE A 122 9.57 12.97 2.51
C ILE A 122 10.66 12.15 3.21
N LEU A 123 10.52 10.81 3.25
CA LEU A 123 11.52 9.94 3.87
C LEU A 123 12.87 10.06 3.17
N THR A 124 12.90 10.07 1.84
CA THR A 124 14.14 10.25 1.07
C THR A 124 14.81 11.58 1.41
N GLN A 125 14.06 12.68 1.44
CA GLN A 125 14.61 13.99 1.83
C GLN A 125 15.13 13.98 3.27
N MET A 126 14.42 13.34 4.20
CA MET A 126 14.90 13.19 5.59
C MET A 126 16.21 12.39 5.65
N GLN A 127 16.34 11.33 4.85
CA GLN A 127 17.57 10.53 4.76
C GLN A 127 18.75 11.35 4.23
N GLU A 128 18.54 12.11 3.15
CA GLU A 128 19.60 12.97 2.59
C GLU A 128 20.05 14.06 3.58
N LEU A 129 19.11 14.69 4.27
CA LEU A 129 19.45 15.66 5.31
C LEU A 129 20.18 15.01 6.49
N ALA A 130 19.73 13.84 6.95
CA ALA A 130 20.34 13.14 8.08
C ALA A 130 21.80 12.75 7.79
N LYS A 131 22.12 12.31 6.55
CA LYS A 131 23.48 11.97 6.13
C LYS A 131 24.48 13.13 6.27
N THR A 132 24.01 14.37 6.27
CA THR A 132 24.87 15.55 6.46
C THR A 132 25.21 15.83 7.92
N LEU A 133 24.55 15.16 8.86
CA LEU A 133 24.72 15.36 10.29
C LEU A 133 25.80 14.44 10.86
N PRO A 134 26.72 14.95 11.72
CA PRO A 134 27.81 14.14 12.29
C PRO A 134 27.29 12.99 13.16
N GLU A 135 26.10 13.14 13.74
CA GLU A 135 25.47 12.12 14.60
C GLU A 135 24.87 10.94 13.82
N TYR A 136 24.71 11.06 12.49
CA TYR A 136 24.03 10.06 11.68
C TYR A 136 24.67 8.67 11.76
N GLN A 137 26.01 8.63 11.64
CA GLN A 137 26.73 7.36 11.72
C GLN A 137 26.63 6.74 13.11
N LEU A 138 26.71 7.55 14.17
CA LEU A 138 26.57 7.08 15.55
C LEU A 138 25.19 6.42 15.79
N VAL A 139 24.14 7.00 15.20
CA VAL A 139 22.79 6.46 15.29
C VAL A 139 22.63 5.19 14.49
N LEU A 140 23.26 5.08 13.30
CA LEU A 140 23.26 3.85 12.50
C LEU A 140 23.99 2.68 13.17
N ASP A 141 25.06 2.96 13.95
CA ASP A 141 25.82 1.95 14.68
C ASP A 141 25.04 1.39 15.89
N MET A 142 23.94 2.02 16.27
CA MET A 142 23.07 1.49 17.32
C MET A 142 22.32 0.26 16.84
N SER A 143 22.28 -0.78 17.68
CA SER A 143 21.57 -2.03 17.38
C SER A 143 20.10 -1.78 17.01
N CYS A 144 19.61 -2.44 15.95
CA CYS A 144 18.24 -2.36 15.45
C CYS A 144 17.83 -1.02 14.81
N ILE A 145 18.75 -0.09 14.62
CA ILE A 145 18.47 1.16 13.90
C ILE A 145 19.03 1.07 12.49
N GLY A 146 18.13 1.08 11.49
CA GLY A 146 18.49 1.10 10.08
C GLY A 146 18.24 2.47 9.45
N GLU A 147 18.61 2.60 8.16
CA GLU A 147 18.52 3.83 7.35
C GLU A 147 17.11 4.49 7.32
N THR A 148 16.06 3.73 7.59
CA THR A 148 14.70 4.26 7.66
C THR A 148 14.38 4.87 9.04
N LEU A 149 14.94 4.30 10.10
CA LEU A 149 14.65 4.74 11.47
C LEU A 149 15.58 5.87 11.91
N ALA A 150 16.87 5.81 11.53
CA ALA A 150 17.88 6.81 11.94
C ALA A 150 17.47 8.27 11.63
N PRO A 151 17.02 8.62 10.42
CA PRO A 151 16.59 10.00 10.12
C PRO A 151 15.40 10.45 10.96
N ARG A 152 14.49 9.53 11.26
CA ARG A 152 13.29 9.81 12.07
C ARG A 152 13.68 10.07 13.53
N LEU A 153 14.57 9.25 14.07
CA LEU A 153 15.09 9.42 15.43
C LEU A 153 15.84 10.75 15.58
N ILE A 154 16.71 11.09 14.62
CA ILE A 154 17.42 12.37 14.61
C ILE A 154 16.45 13.54 14.53
N ALA A 155 15.41 13.44 13.71
CA ALA A 155 14.39 14.48 13.58
C ALA A 155 13.57 14.70 14.87
N GLU A 156 13.32 13.63 15.63
CA GLU A 156 12.61 13.71 16.93
C GLU A 156 13.51 14.29 18.03
N ILE A 157 14.76 13.86 18.09
CA ILE A 157 15.73 14.34 19.09
C ILE A 157 16.10 15.80 18.82
N GLY A 158 16.24 16.16 17.54
CA GLY A 158 16.75 17.45 17.13
C GLY A 158 18.22 17.64 17.52
N ASP A 159 18.62 18.88 17.83
CA ASP A 159 20.01 19.18 18.23
C ASP A 159 20.28 18.74 19.67
N ILE A 160 20.99 17.62 19.81
CA ILE A 160 21.32 17.00 21.11
C ILE A 160 22.13 17.97 22.03
N ARG A 161 22.83 18.96 21.46
CA ARG A 161 23.59 19.96 22.22
C ARG A 161 22.72 20.93 23.03
N LYS A 162 21.40 20.94 22.75
CA LYS A 162 20.42 21.71 23.55
C LYS A 162 20.11 21.09 24.90
N TYR A 163 20.45 19.81 25.09
CA TYR A 163 20.15 19.09 26.33
C TYR A 163 21.41 19.08 27.22
N HIS A 164 21.32 19.78 28.34
CA HIS A 164 22.43 19.87 29.31
C HIS A 164 22.53 18.64 30.25
N ASN A 165 21.44 17.87 30.37
CA ASN A 165 21.43 16.63 31.15
C ASN A 165 20.33 15.68 30.66
N LYS A 166 20.45 14.38 31.10
CA LYS A 166 19.54 13.27 30.70
C LYS A 166 18.07 13.44 31.11
N HIS A 167 17.75 14.35 32.03
CA HIS A 167 16.39 14.57 32.53
C HIS A 167 15.60 15.63 31.74
N GLN A 168 16.22 16.32 30.81
CA GLN A 168 15.57 17.28 29.91
C GLN A 168 14.97 16.63 28.66
N TYR A 169 15.09 15.30 28.58
CA TYR A 169 14.57 14.50 27.48
C TYR A 169 13.23 13.86 27.87
N ASN A 170 12.15 14.67 27.86
CA ASN A 170 10.78 14.20 28.05
C ASN A 170 9.86 14.80 26.98
#